data_171531b5da8b63b158db522cfd8b17d0
#
_entry.id   171531b5da8b63b158db522cfd8b17d0
#
_cell.length_a   1.000
_cell.length_b   1.000
_cell.length_c   1.000
_cell.angle_alpha   90.00
_cell.angle_beta   90.00
_cell.angle_gamma   90.00
#
_symmetry.space_group_name_H-M   'P 1'
#
loop_
_entity.id
_entity.type
_entity.pdbx_description
1 polymer ?
#
loop_
_entity_poly.entity_id
_entity_poly.type
_entity_poly.pdbx_seq_one_letter_code
_entity_poly.pdbx_strand_id
1 'polypeptide(L)'
;KKSAKLRWCLIDMLSKRQEQLLKMIVENYIKQATPVSSKQLCKRLKCSSATIRSEMADLEEAGLLEKTHTSSGRIPSQKGYRYYVDNLLKLKKMNGEDMLNLQIILHNQSLELSDCISKSLQLVSDMTSYTAVVLGKASHDNLLKEVNVVPLTENQLIVIVVTDKGKVEHKTVTLEQVNMSDVKKTIDLINKLVVGTPVDEISTKLEFEVKPIIGNYVEQHEKLYDVIYHVFDDLTHPDINVVGRTKFLEQPEFGNIDKVKGLFAKLDDQDLIKEIKQDNSNNIEVYIGSENNIDSDVTVIKTGFKTKNEEGTIAIIGPKRMEYERVMGLLEFIKDNIER
;
A
#
# COMPACT_ATOMS: atom_id res chain seq x y z
N LYS A 1 -21.08 -7.99 9.63
CA LYS A 1 -20.48 -9.32 9.30
C LYS A 1 -21.49 -10.38 8.82
N LYS A 2 -22.80 -10.24 9.03
CA LYS A 2 -23.82 -11.20 8.55
C LYS A 2 -24.46 -10.84 7.19
N SER A 3 -24.34 -9.59 6.70
CA SER A 3 -24.99 -9.17 5.45
C SER A 3 -24.17 -9.46 4.17
N ALA A 4 -22.86 -9.58 4.24
CA ALA A 4 -22.02 -9.93 3.10
C ALA A 4 -22.18 -11.41 2.71
N LYS A 5 -22.34 -12.32 3.67
CA LYS A 5 -22.53 -13.75 3.41
C LYS A 5 -23.88 -14.12 2.76
N LEU A 6 -24.92 -13.29 2.93
CA LEU A 6 -26.25 -13.56 2.36
C LEU A 6 -26.40 -13.08 0.90
N ARG A 7 -25.53 -12.24 0.39
CA ARG A 7 -25.55 -11.79 -1.01
C ARG A 7 -24.87 -12.73 -2.00
N TRP A 8 -24.10 -13.70 -1.51
CA TRP A 8 -23.37 -14.72 -2.29
C TRP A 8 -24.19 -15.97 -2.58
N CYS A 9 -25.37 -16.15 -1.95
CA CYS A 9 -26.23 -17.32 -2.13
C CYS A 9 -26.92 -17.44 -3.50
N LEU A 10 -26.71 -16.50 -4.44
CA LEU A 10 -27.29 -16.54 -5.79
C LEU A 10 -26.25 -16.82 -6.91
N ILE A 11 -24.98 -17.04 -6.54
CA ILE A 11 -23.94 -17.51 -7.48
C ILE A 11 -23.62 -18.99 -7.17
N ASP A 12 -24.58 -19.71 -6.64
CA ASP A 12 -24.42 -21.13 -6.39
C ASP A 12 -24.33 -21.91 -7.70
N MET A 13 -23.09 -22.31 -7.95
CA MET A 13 -22.64 -23.40 -8.81
C MET A 13 -22.59 -23.09 -10.31
N LEU A 14 -21.58 -22.32 -10.69
CA LEU A 14 -21.07 -22.47 -12.06
C LEU A 14 -20.73 -23.94 -12.31
N SER A 15 -21.11 -24.46 -13.47
CA SER A 15 -20.64 -25.76 -13.87
C SER A 15 -19.11 -25.76 -14.00
N LYS A 16 -18.45 -26.89 -13.79
CA LYS A 16 -16.98 -27.02 -13.95
C LYS A 16 -16.49 -26.46 -15.28
N ARG A 17 -17.32 -26.55 -16.32
CA ARG A 17 -16.99 -26.02 -17.65
C ARG A 17 -17.09 -24.49 -17.69
N GLN A 18 -18.09 -23.90 -17.06
CA GLN A 18 -18.22 -22.44 -16.94
C GLN A 18 -17.09 -21.84 -16.08
N GLU A 19 -16.69 -22.50 -15.00
CA GLU A 19 -15.51 -22.13 -14.22
C GLU A 19 -14.24 -22.15 -15.05
N GLN A 20 -14.04 -23.23 -15.82
CA GLN A 20 -12.89 -23.35 -16.72
C GLN A 20 -12.92 -22.27 -17.82
N LEU A 21 -14.11 -21.99 -18.36
CA LEU A 21 -14.30 -20.94 -19.36
C LEU A 21 -13.98 -19.56 -18.78
N LEU A 22 -14.54 -19.21 -17.62
CA LEU A 22 -14.26 -17.95 -16.93
C LEU A 22 -12.77 -17.81 -16.63
N LYS A 23 -12.15 -18.84 -16.05
CA LYS A 23 -10.71 -18.86 -15.79
C LYS A 23 -9.89 -18.56 -17.05
N MET A 24 -10.20 -19.23 -18.16
CA MET A 24 -9.49 -19.02 -19.41
C MET A 24 -9.69 -17.61 -19.98
N ILE A 25 -10.89 -17.02 -19.84
CA ILE A 25 -11.16 -15.65 -20.27
C ILE A 25 -10.34 -14.67 -19.43
N VAL A 26 -10.35 -14.82 -18.11
CA VAL A 26 -9.57 -13.96 -17.20
C VAL A 26 -8.07 -14.05 -17.52
N GLU A 27 -7.51 -15.26 -17.58
CA GLU A 27 -6.08 -15.46 -17.86
C GLU A 27 -5.65 -14.93 -19.25
N ASN A 28 -6.49 -15.08 -20.27
CA ASN A 28 -6.18 -14.51 -21.60
C ASN A 28 -6.26 -12.98 -21.58
N TYR A 29 -7.26 -12.42 -20.91
CA TYR A 29 -7.41 -10.97 -20.83
C TYR A 29 -6.28 -10.32 -20.03
N ILE A 30 -5.86 -10.92 -18.92
CA ILE A 30 -4.68 -10.50 -18.16
C ILE A 30 -3.45 -10.38 -19.06
N LYS A 31 -3.22 -11.38 -19.93
CA LYS A 31 -2.04 -11.43 -20.79
C LYS A 31 -2.09 -10.48 -21.99
N GLN A 32 -3.24 -10.31 -22.60
CA GLN A 32 -3.36 -9.67 -23.91
C GLN A 32 -4.04 -8.30 -23.88
N ALA A 33 -4.74 -7.95 -22.79
CA ALA A 33 -5.56 -6.74 -22.66
C ALA A 33 -6.58 -6.57 -23.82
N THR A 34 -6.97 -7.65 -24.46
CA THR A 34 -7.92 -7.64 -25.61
C THR A 34 -9.11 -8.54 -25.34
N PRO A 35 -10.34 -8.14 -25.77
CA PRO A 35 -11.53 -8.95 -25.56
C PRO A 35 -11.39 -10.35 -26.13
N VAL A 36 -11.78 -11.36 -25.35
CA VAL A 36 -11.61 -12.77 -25.67
C VAL A 36 -12.80 -13.28 -26.49
N SER A 37 -12.54 -13.81 -27.68
CA SER A 37 -13.57 -14.37 -28.56
C SER A 37 -13.79 -15.87 -28.33
N SER A 38 -15.02 -16.34 -28.61
CA SER A 38 -15.35 -17.79 -28.52
C SER A 38 -14.44 -18.66 -29.40
N LYS A 39 -14.03 -18.16 -30.59
CA LYS A 39 -13.15 -18.89 -31.52
C LYS A 39 -11.77 -19.19 -30.91
N GLN A 40 -11.21 -18.28 -30.11
CA GLN A 40 -9.90 -18.48 -29.44
C GLN A 40 -9.93 -19.63 -28.45
N LEU A 41 -11.11 -19.93 -27.87
CA LEU A 41 -11.27 -20.89 -26.77
C LEU A 41 -11.69 -22.30 -27.29
N CYS A 42 -12.21 -22.42 -28.53
CA CYS A 42 -12.72 -23.69 -29.10
C CYS A 42 -11.73 -24.84 -28.97
N LYS A 43 -10.45 -24.61 -29.34
CA LYS A 43 -9.43 -25.67 -29.34
C LYS A 43 -9.11 -26.19 -27.93
N ARG A 44 -9.10 -25.31 -26.96
CA ARG A 44 -8.75 -25.65 -25.56
C ARG A 44 -9.90 -26.33 -24.82
N LEU A 45 -11.15 -25.88 -25.06
CA LEU A 45 -12.35 -26.40 -24.39
C LEU A 45 -12.95 -27.59 -25.18
N LYS A 46 -12.44 -27.93 -26.35
CA LYS A 46 -12.97 -28.99 -27.22
C LYS A 46 -14.48 -28.89 -27.47
N CYS A 47 -14.98 -27.64 -27.58
CA CYS A 47 -16.38 -27.30 -27.80
C CYS A 47 -16.59 -26.46 -29.05
N SER A 48 -17.81 -26.45 -29.58
CA SER A 48 -18.18 -25.59 -30.68
C SER A 48 -18.18 -24.11 -30.28
N SER A 49 -17.91 -23.21 -31.23
CA SER A 49 -17.98 -21.76 -30.97
C SER A 49 -19.39 -21.30 -30.55
N ALA A 50 -20.44 -22.01 -31.00
CA ALA A 50 -21.82 -21.74 -30.61
C ALA A 50 -22.06 -22.08 -29.14
N THR A 51 -21.60 -23.23 -28.68
CA THR A 51 -21.67 -23.63 -27.27
C THR A 51 -20.94 -22.66 -26.35
N ILE A 52 -19.72 -22.26 -26.75
CA ILE A 52 -18.93 -21.30 -25.96
C ILE A 52 -19.62 -19.92 -25.91
N ARG A 53 -20.24 -19.49 -27.02
CA ARG A 53 -21.01 -18.22 -27.01
C ARG A 53 -22.21 -18.27 -26.08
N SER A 54 -22.94 -19.38 -26.04
CA SER A 54 -24.05 -19.56 -25.12
C SER A 54 -23.57 -19.45 -23.64
N GLU A 55 -22.50 -20.15 -23.31
CA GLU A 55 -21.93 -20.10 -21.95
C GLU A 55 -21.33 -18.73 -21.58
N MET A 56 -20.74 -18.03 -22.56
CA MET A 56 -20.31 -16.64 -22.35
C MET A 56 -21.49 -15.71 -22.09
N ALA A 57 -22.65 -15.95 -22.73
CA ALA A 57 -23.87 -15.18 -22.47
C ALA A 57 -24.42 -15.47 -21.07
N ASP A 58 -24.42 -16.73 -20.66
CA ASP A 58 -24.81 -17.12 -19.30
C ASP A 58 -23.94 -16.46 -18.22
N LEU A 59 -22.61 -16.43 -18.45
CA LEU A 59 -21.66 -15.74 -17.56
C LEU A 59 -21.81 -14.21 -17.57
N GLU A 60 -22.19 -13.62 -18.70
CA GLU A 60 -22.53 -12.21 -18.82
C GLU A 60 -23.82 -11.88 -18.05
N GLU A 61 -24.85 -12.71 -18.16
CA GLU A 61 -26.10 -12.59 -17.40
C GLU A 61 -25.86 -12.73 -15.89
N ALA A 62 -24.95 -13.63 -15.49
CA ALA A 62 -24.50 -13.75 -14.09
C ALA A 62 -23.66 -12.55 -13.63
N GLY A 63 -23.31 -11.62 -14.53
CA GLY A 63 -22.53 -10.43 -14.24
C GLY A 63 -21.03 -10.69 -14.05
N LEU A 64 -20.53 -11.85 -14.49
CA LEU A 64 -19.10 -12.22 -14.41
C LEU A 64 -18.28 -11.78 -15.63
N LEU A 65 -18.95 -11.53 -16.74
CA LEU A 65 -18.35 -11.03 -17.98
C LEU A 65 -19.08 -9.76 -18.45
N GLU A 66 -18.39 -8.98 -19.24
CA GLU A 66 -18.91 -7.78 -19.90
C GLU A 66 -18.66 -7.82 -21.40
N LYS A 67 -19.58 -7.22 -22.16
CA LYS A 67 -19.44 -7.05 -23.61
C LYS A 67 -18.87 -5.68 -23.89
N THR A 68 -17.82 -5.62 -24.69
CA THR A 68 -17.29 -4.34 -25.17
C THR A 68 -18.08 -3.83 -26.36
N HIS A 69 -18.27 -2.52 -26.46
CA HIS A 69 -19.07 -1.88 -27.53
C HIS A 69 -18.53 -2.13 -28.94
N THR A 70 -17.25 -2.49 -29.07
CA THR A 70 -16.55 -2.59 -30.37
C THR A 70 -16.27 -4.01 -30.84
N SER A 71 -16.56 -5.05 -30.04
CA SER A 71 -16.22 -6.42 -30.41
C SER A 71 -17.25 -7.45 -29.96
N SER A 72 -17.26 -8.62 -30.64
CA SER A 72 -18.03 -9.80 -30.20
C SER A 72 -17.38 -10.56 -29.06
N GLY A 73 -16.20 -10.11 -28.58
CA GLY A 73 -15.49 -10.69 -27.45
C GLY A 73 -16.08 -10.33 -26.10
N ARG A 74 -15.60 -10.97 -25.07
CA ARG A 74 -15.95 -10.68 -23.68
C ARG A 74 -14.70 -10.34 -22.87
N ILE A 75 -14.89 -9.48 -21.87
CA ILE A 75 -13.90 -9.14 -20.86
C ILE A 75 -14.42 -9.53 -19.49
N PRO A 76 -13.56 -9.81 -18.51
CA PRO A 76 -13.99 -10.04 -17.15
C PRO A 76 -14.57 -8.77 -16.53
N SER A 77 -15.70 -8.87 -15.86
CA SER A 77 -16.21 -7.82 -14.97
C SER A 77 -15.42 -7.78 -13.65
N GLN A 78 -15.65 -6.77 -12.82
CA GLN A 78 -15.10 -6.76 -11.46
C GLN A 78 -15.52 -8.01 -10.66
N LYS A 79 -16.77 -8.43 -10.77
CA LYS A 79 -17.27 -9.67 -10.15
C LYS A 79 -16.60 -10.92 -10.72
N GLY A 80 -16.29 -10.93 -12.02
CA GLY A 80 -15.56 -12.01 -12.66
C GLY A 80 -14.14 -12.14 -12.13
N TYR A 81 -13.42 -11.04 -11.95
CA TYR A 81 -12.10 -11.04 -11.31
C TYR A 81 -12.19 -11.51 -9.84
N ARG A 82 -13.18 -11.03 -9.07
CA ARG A 82 -13.39 -11.47 -7.69
C ARG A 82 -13.64 -12.96 -7.60
N TYR A 83 -14.54 -13.49 -8.43
CA TYR A 83 -14.82 -14.93 -8.49
C TYR A 83 -13.55 -15.72 -8.84
N TYR A 84 -12.76 -15.23 -9.80
CA TYR A 84 -11.51 -15.85 -10.19
C TYR A 84 -10.50 -15.92 -9.03
N VAL A 85 -10.31 -14.81 -8.32
CA VAL A 85 -9.37 -14.73 -7.18
C VAL A 85 -9.81 -15.65 -6.05
N ASP A 86 -11.10 -15.65 -5.70
CA ASP A 86 -11.60 -16.36 -4.54
C ASP A 86 -11.75 -17.89 -4.77
N ASN A 87 -12.04 -18.31 -6.02
CA ASN A 87 -12.44 -19.71 -6.28
C ASN A 87 -11.55 -20.45 -7.29
N LEU A 88 -10.96 -19.75 -8.25
CA LEU A 88 -10.29 -20.37 -9.38
C LEU A 88 -8.77 -20.20 -9.41
N LEU A 89 -8.27 -19.22 -8.65
CA LEU A 89 -6.84 -18.94 -8.54
C LEU A 89 -6.15 -20.05 -7.75
N LYS A 90 -5.04 -20.53 -8.26
CA LYS A 90 -4.17 -21.48 -7.54
C LYS A 90 -2.80 -20.84 -7.47
N LEU A 91 -2.33 -20.54 -6.28
CA LEU A 91 -0.96 -20.05 -6.07
C LEU A 91 0.02 -21.07 -6.67
N LYS A 92 0.80 -20.63 -7.64
CA LYS A 92 1.91 -21.40 -8.19
C LYS A 92 3.16 -21.06 -7.41
N LYS A 93 4.05 -22.03 -7.34
CA LYS A 93 5.42 -21.75 -6.88
C LYS A 93 6.01 -20.66 -7.77
N MET A 94 6.62 -19.68 -7.14
CA MET A 94 7.35 -18.60 -7.80
C MET A 94 8.38 -19.18 -8.77
N ASN A 95 8.65 -18.52 -9.86
CA ASN A 95 9.70 -18.98 -10.76
C ASN A 95 11.08 -18.86 -10.08
N GLY A 96 12.03 -19.69 -10.49
CA GLY A 96 13.33 -19.74 -9.83
C GLY A 96 14.17 -18.46 -9.98
N GLU A 97 13.97 -17.72 -11.06
CA GLU A 97 14.67 -16.46 -11.33
C GLU A 97 14.16 -15.33 -10.42
N ASP A 98 12.83 -15.15 -10.32
CA ASP A 98 12.21 -14.19 -9.42
C ASP A 98 12.63 -14.45 -7.97
N MET A 99 12.62 -15.74 -7.57
CA MET A 99 13.02 -16.16 -6.23
C MET A 99 14.49 -15.84 -5.93
N LEU A 100 15.39 -16.14 -6.86
CA LEU A 100 16.83 -15.88 -6.69
C LEU A 100 17.11 -14.39 -6.55
N ASN A 101 16.51 -13.56 -7.39
CA ASN A 101 16.69 -12.11 -7.38
C ASN A 101 16.24 -11.50 -6.05
N LEU A 102 15.08 -11.93 -5.52
CA LEU A 102 14.61 -11.48 -4.21
C LEU A 102 15.49 -12.00 -3.06
N GLN A 103 15.95 -13.25 -3.13
CA GLN A 103 16.84 -13.81 -2.10
C GLN A 103 18.15 -13.04 -1.98
N ILE A 104 18.74 -12.59 -3.08
CA ILE A 104 19.97 -11.78 -3.07
C ILE A 104 19.79 -10.50 -2.25
N ILE A 105 18.63 -9.85 -2.36
CA ILE A 105 18.32 -8.62 -1.60
C ILE A 105 18.02 -8.96 -0.14
N LEU A 106 17.10 -9.89 0.11
CA LEU A 106 16.59 -10.23 1.44
C LEU A 106 17.63 -10.87 2.36
N HIS A 107 18.66 -11.55 1.82
CA HIS A 107 19.75 -12.13 2.60
C HIS A 107 21.02 -11.25 2.64
N ASN A 108 20.93 -10.00 2.18
CA ASN A 108 22.07 -9.09 2.22
C ASN A 108 22.24 -8.51 3.63
N GLN A 109 23.17 -9.09 4.40
CA GLN A 109 23.48 -8.68 5.78
C GLN A 109 24.01 -7.24 5.93
N SER A 110 24.37 -6.58 4.82
CA SER A 110 24.83 -5.18 4.84
C SER A 110 23.68 -4.17 4.78
N LEU A 111 22.46 -4.61 4.55
CA LEU A 111 21.28 -3.75 4.43
C LEU A 111 20.48 -3.76 5.73
N GLU A 112 19.97 -2.61 6.11
CA GLU A 112 18.93 -2.52 7.13
C GLU A 112 17.62 -3.10 6.61
N LEU A 113 16.72 -3.51 7.50
CA LEU A 113 15.47 -4.17 7.12
C LEU A 113 14.59 -3.28 6.23
N SER A 114 14.48 -2.00 6.55
CA SER A 114 13.74 -1.01 5.75
C SER A 114 14.27 -0.90 4.31
N ASP A 115 15.61 -0.93 4.15
CA ASP A 115 16.27 -0.93 2.85
C ASP A 115 16.03 -2.24 2.09
N CYS A 116 16.06 -3.38 2.77
CA CYS A 116 15.74 -4.68 2.19
C CYS A 116 14.32 -4.71 1.65
N ILE A 117 13.36 -4.22 2.42
CA ILE A 117 11.95 -4.14 2.02
C ILE A 117 11.80 -3.22 0.81
N SER A 118 12.35 -2.00 0.88
CA SER A 118 12.25 -1.01 -0.19
C SER A 118 12.87 -1.51 -1.50
N LYS A 119 14.04 -2.11 -1.46
CA LYS A 119 14.71 -2.70 -2.64
C LYS A 119 13.96 -3.91 -3.19
N SER A 120 13.41 -4.75 -2.32
CA SER A 120 12.60 -5.90 -2.74
C SER A 120 11.35 -5.45 -3.47
N LEU A 121 10.67 -4.42 -2.97
CA LEU A 121 9.48 -3.86 -3.62
C LEU A 121 9.82 -3.10 -4.90
N GLN A 122 10.97 -2.40 -4.96
CA GLN A 122 11.45 -1.83 -6.22
C GLN A 122 11.63 -2.93 -7.27
N LEU A 123 12.27 -4.04 -6.90
CA LEU A 123 12.44 -5.18 -7.81
C LEU A 123 11.09 -5.77 -8.24
N VAL A 124 10.14 -5.97 -7.31
CA VAL A 124 8.79 -6.44 -7.66
C VAL A 124 8.08 -5.47 -8.60
N SER A 125 8.19 -4.17 -8.36
CA SER A 125 7.64 -3.15 -9.25
C SER A 125 8.21 -3.26 -10.67
N ASP A 126 9.53 -3.45 -10.79
CA ASP A 126 10.19 -3.59 -12.09
C ASP A 126 9.83 -4.90 -12.81
N MET A 127 9.70 -6.00 -12.07
CA MET A 127 9.33 -7.31 -12.61
C MET A 127 7.87 -7.40 -13.04
N THR A 128 6.99 -6.65 -12.41
CA THR A 128 5.54 -6.72 -12.64
C THR A 128 4.99 -5.54 -13.44
N SER A 129 5.75 -4.45 -13.55
CA SER A 129 5.29 -3.16 -14.07
C SER A 129 4.08 -2.60 -13.29
N TYR A 130 4.06 -2.81 -11.94
CA TYR A 130 3.05 -2.27 -11.05
C TYR A 130 3.68 -1.36 -10.00
N THR A 131 2.87 -0.50 -9.38
CA THR A 131 3.30 0.36 -8.29
C THR A 131 3.34 -0.43 -6.98
N ALA A 132 4.42 -0.30 -6.24
CA ALA A 132 4.57 -0.91 -4.92
C ALA A 132 4.53 0.16 -3.82
N VAL A 133 3.94 -0.19 -2.68
CA VAL A 133 3.79 0.69 -1.52
C VAL A 133 4.25 -0.03 -0.27
N VAL A 134 5.06 0.63 0.54
CA VAL A 134 5.36 0.23 1.92
C VAL A 134 4.73 1.23 2.86
N LEU A 135 4.04 0.73 3.85
CA LEU A 135 3.51 1.50 4.97
C LEU A 135 4.15 0.92 6.23
N GLY A 136 5.16 1.60 6.75
CA GLY A 136 5.70 1.31 8.06
C GLY A 136 4.71 1.74 9.14
N LYS A 137 4.66 1.04 10.26
CA LYS A 137 3.97 1.51 11.46
C LYS A 137 5.00 2.18 12.35
N ALA A 138 4.70 3.37 12.88
CA ALA A 138 5.47 3.90 13.99
C ALA A 138 5.42 2.85 15.10
N SER A 139 6.57 2.25 15.41
CA SER A 139 6.62 1.18 16.41
C SER A 139 6.39 1.76 17.78
N HIS A 140 5.46 1.18 18.55
CA HIS A 140 5.28 1.50 19.97
C HIS A 140 6.58 1.29 20.78
N ASP A 141 7.45 0.42 20.27
CA ASP A 141 8.80 0.17 20.84
C ASP A 141 9.84 1.21 20.44
N ASN A 142 9.49 2.21 19.61
CA ASN A 142 10.40 3.29 19.22
C ASN A 142 10.21 4.48 20.18
N LEU A 143 11.16 4.66 21.08
CA LEU A 143 11.07 5.67 22.14
C LEU A 143 11.80 6.95 21.75
N LEU A 144 11.23 8.10 22.11
CA LEU A 144 11.94 9.36 22.00
C LEU A 144 13.19 9.36 22.87
N LYS A 145 14.34 9.64 22.26
CA LYS A 145 15.62 9.71 22.95
C LYS A 145 16.03 11.15 23.27
N GLU A 146 15.85 12.05 22.32
CA GLU A 146 16.30 13.44 22.47
C GLU A 146 15.60 14.36 21.47
N VAL A 147 15.29 15.57 21.93
CA VAL A 147 14.94 16.71 21.08
C VAL A 147 16.04 17.75 21.19
N ASN A 148 16.56 18.21 20.06
CA ASN A 148 17.61 19.23 20.02
C ASN A 148 17.24 20.36 19.05
N VAL A 149 17.84 21.55 19.27
CA VAL A 149 17.63 22.72 18.40
C VAL A 149 18.96 23.34 18.05
N VAL A 150 19.17 23.55 16.75
CA VAL A 150 20.36 24.18 16.20
C VAL A 150 19.96 25.51 15.55
N PRO A 151 20.44 26.67 16.04
CA PRO A 151 20.19 27.94 15.38
C PRO A 151 20.96 28.02 14.05
N LEU A 152 20.28 28.42 12.98
CA LEU A 152 20.89 28.66 11.66
C LEU A 152 21.16 30.15 11.44
N THR A 153 20.19 30.98 11.78
CA THR A 153 20.27 32.45 11.67
C THR A 153 19.55 33.07 12.88
N GLU A 154 19.49 34.40 12.96
CA GLU A 154 18.74 35.08 14.03
C GLU A 154 17.26 34.69 14.09
N ASN A 155 16.67 34.29 12.95
CA ASN A 155 15.24 33.96 12.83
C ASN A 155 14.97 32.52 12.37
N GLN A 156 16.00 31.70 12.21
CA GLN A 156 15.85 30.31 11.73
C GLN A 156 16.57 29.33 12.64
N LEU A 157 15.88 28.24 12.92
CA LEU A 157 16.45 27.13 13.67
C LEU A 157 16.05 25.80 13.04
N ILE A 158 16.85 24.76 13.28
CA ILE A 158 16.50 23.37 12.97
C ILE A 158 16.12 22.71 14.28
N VAL A 159 14.92 22.13 14.32
CA VAL A 159 14.51 21.17 15.36
C VAL A 159 14.92 19.78 14.91
N ILE A 160 15.65 19.05 15.73
CA ILE A 160 16.11 17.69 15.48
C ILE A 160 15.51 16.79 16.54
N VAL A 161 14.90 15.72 16.13
CA VAL A 161 14.32 14.69 17.01
C VAL A 161 15.00 13.37 16.75
N VAL A 162 15.46 12.71 17.80
CA VAL A 162 16.19 11.45 17.75
C VAL A 162 15.45 10.39 18.55
N THR A 163 15.31 9.20 17.99
CA THR A 163 14.72 8.05 18.69
C THR A 163 15.79 7.05 19.14
N ASP A 164 15.44 6.14 20.03
CA ASP A 164 16.34 5.10 20.54
C ASP A 164 16.71 4.05 19.45
N LYS A 165 15.89 3.92 18.42
CA LYS A 165 16.17 3.08 17.22
C LYS A 165 17.05 3.78 16.18
N GLY A 166 17.50 5.01 16.44
CA GLY A 166 18.37 5.77 15.55
C GLY A 166 17.66 6.55 14.45
N LYS A 167 16.33 6.59 14.44
CA LYS A 167 15.58 7.47 13.51
C LYS A 167 15.84 8.91 13.90
N VAL A 168 16.18 9.75 12.91
CA VAL A 168 16.42 11.18 13.07
C VAL A 168 15.53 11.95 12.12
N GLU A 169 14.65 12.77 12.69
CA GLU A 169 13.83 13.70 11.92
C GLU A 169 14.25 15.13 12.21
N HIS A 170 14.14 16.00 11.22
CA HIS A 170 14.48 17.40 11.38
C HIS A 170 13.56 18.31 10.58
N LYS A 171 13.30 19.48 11.12
CA LYS A 171 12.49 20.52 10.45
C LYS A 171 13.12 21.89 10.65
N THR A 172 13.29 22.62 9.55
CA THR A 172 13.71 24.03 9.62
C THR A 172 12.50 24.91 9.88
N VAL A 173 12.65 25.79 10.86
CA VAL A 173 11.59 26.66 11.33
C VAL A 173 12.05 28.10 11.31
N THR A 174 11.18 29.01 10.87
CA THR A 174 11.40 30.45 10.95
C THR A 174 10.55 31.00 12.12
N LEU A 175 11.22 31.56 13.10
CA LEU A 175 10.58 32.16 14.27
C LEU A 175 10.96 33.65 14.31
N GLU A 176 10.00 34.54 14.15
CA GLU A 176 10.22 35.96 14.31
C GLU A 176 10.22 36.35 15.79
N GLN A 177 11.24 37.09 16.22
CA GLN A 177 11.36 37.69 17.56
C GLN A 177 11.36 36.68 18.76
N VAL A 178 11.90 35.48 18.57
CA VAL A 178 11.99 34.50 19.66
C VAL A 178 13.35 34.55 20.33
N ASN A 179 13.32 34.62 21.65
CA ASN A 179 14.53 34.61 22.47
C ASN A 179 15.09 33.17 22.55
N MET A 180 16.34 32.96 22.09
CA MET A 180 17.00 31.65 22.12
C MET A 180 17.10 31.04 23.52
N SER A 181 17.12 31.88 24.58
CA SER A 181 17.07 31.39 25.95
C SER A 181 15.74 30.68 26.27
N ASP A 182 14.63 31.19 25.73
CA ASP A 182 13.29 30.61 25.97
C ASP A 182 13.07 29.37 25.08
N VAL A 183 13.62 29.36 23.88
CA VAL A 183 13.68 28.13 23.07
C VAL A 183 14.38 27.02 23.83
N LYS A 184 15.55 27.29 24.40
CA LYS A 184 16.34 26.30 25.14
C LYS A 184 15.60 25.77 26.36
N LYS A 185 14.97 26.66 27.14
CA LYS A 185 14.15 26.27 28.28
C LYS A 185 12.97 25.38 27.89
N THR A 186 12.30 25.71 26.76
CA THR A 186 11.19 24.93 26.24
C THR A 186 11.64 23.53 25.82
N ILE A 187 12.76 23.42 25.13
CA ILE A 187 13.34 22.13 24.72
C ILE A 187 13.77 21.30 25.93
N ASP A 188 14.42 21.92 26.90
CA ASP A 188 14.82 21.26 28.16
C ASP A 188 13.59 20.71 28.91
N LEU A 189 12.49 21.47 28.91
CA LEU A 189 11.24 21.02 29.53
C LEU A 189 10.59 19.87 28.76
N ILE A 190 10.53 19.99 27.45
CA ILE A 190 10.03 18.91 26.58
C ILE A 190 10.84 17.63 26.77
N ASN A 191 12.16 17.71 26.77
CA ASN A 191 13.01 16.54 26.98
C ASN A 191 12.75 15.91 28.37
N LYS A 192 12.54 16.69 29.40
CA LYS A 192 12.23 16.17 30.75
C LYS A 192 10.90 15.44 30.82
N LEU A 193 9.91 15.85 30.02
CA LEU A 193 8.55 15.34 30.10
C LEU A 193 8.29 14.21 29.09
N VAL A 194 8.96 14.24 27.93
CA VAL A 194 8.58 13.40 26.78
C VAL A 194 9.65 12.34 26.43
N VAL A 195 10.92 12.51 26.82
CA VAL A 195 11.96 11.48 26.60
C VAL A 195 11.55 10.15 27.25
N GLY A 196 11.74 9.05 26.51
CA GLY A 196 11.31 7.71 26.91
C GLY A 196 9.84 7.40 26.61
N THR A 197 9.10 8.34 26.01
CA THR A 197 7.73 8.09 25.55
C THR A 197 7.76 7.42 24.17
N PRO A 198 6.89 6.42 23.91
CA PRO A 198 6.68 5.86 22.59
C PRO A 198 6.31 6.94 21.56
N VAL A 199 6.90 6.85 20.34
CA VAL A 199 6.73 7.87 19.30
C VAL A 199 5.25 8.08 18.96
N ASP A 200 4.45 7.04 18.93
CA ASP A 200 3.01 7.07 18.64
C ASP A 200 2.16 7.73 19.75
N GLU A 201 2.69 7.88 20.98
CA GLU A 201 2.02 8.53 22.10
C GLU A 201 2.44 9.99 22.29
N ILE A 202 3.53 10.43 21.63
CA ILE A 202 4.13 11.75 21.88
C ILE A 202 3.16 12.89 21.60
N SER A 203 2.46 12.87 20.48
CA SER A 203 1.51 13.94 20.10
C SER A 203 0.41 14.11 21.14
N THR A 204 -0.14 12.99 21.63
CA THR A 204 -1.15 13.00 22.70
C THR A 204 -0.57 13.57 24.00
N LYS A 205 0.62 13.14 24.38
CA LYS A 205 1.28 13.62 25.60
C LYS A 205 1.66 15.09 25.53
N LEU A 206 2.12 15.55 24.36
CA LEU A 206 2.40 16.96 24.12
C LEU A 206 1.14 17.82 24.30
N GLU A 207 0.02 17.42 23.74
CA GLU A 207 -1.21 18.19 23.78
C GLU A 207 -1.82 18.26 25.19
N PHE A 208 -1.89 17.12 25.88
CA PHE A 208 -2.61 17.03 27.15
C PHE A 208 -1.74 17.28 28.39
N GLU A 209 -0.46 16.95 28.34
CA GLU A 209 0.42 17.06 29.51
C GLU A 209 1.42 18.22 29.39
N VAL A 210 2.04 18.42 28.23
CA VAL A 210 3.15 19.36 28.05
C VAL A 210 2.67 20.77 27.76
N LYS A 211 1.68 20.94 26.89
CA LYS A 211 1.15 22.27 26.50
C LYS A 211 0.67 23.11 27.69
N PRO A 212 -0.10 22.55 28.66
CA PRO A 212 -0.51 23.31 29.83
C PRO A 212 0.66 23.77 30.73
N ILE A 213 1.74 22.96 30.76
CA ILE A 213 2.92 23.28 31.58
C ILE A 213 3.76 24.36 30.90
N ILE A 214 4.02 24.24 29.60
CA ILE A 214 4.82 25.24 28.86
C ILE A 214 4.18 26.62 28.94
N GLY A 215 2.86 26.70 28.78
CA GLY A 215 2.11 27.95 28.86
C GLY A 215 2.30 28.74 30.15
N ASN A 216 2.68 28.08 31.23
CA ASN A 216 2.97 28.74 32.53
C ASN A 216 4.41 29.23 32.69
N TYR A 217 5.34 28.78 31.81
CA TYR A 217 6.77 29.03 31.99
C TYR A 217 7.43 29.86 30.89
N VAL A 218 6.80 29.98 29.70
CA VAL A 218 7.40 30.62 28.55
C VAL A 218 6.40 31.60 27.91
N GLU A 219 6.75 32.89 27.91
CA GLU A 219 6.04 33.87 27.07
C GLU A 219 6.29 33.57 25.62
N GLN A 220 5.29 33.67 24.74
CA GLN A 220 5.34 33.35 23.31
C GLN A 220 5.57 31.83 22.96
N HIS A 221 5.20 30.96 23.88
CA HIS A 221 5.36 29.51 23.71
C HIS A 221 4.55 28.91 22.56
N GLU A 222 3.44 29.51 22.15
CA GLU A 222 2.50 28.92 21.16
C GLU A 222 3.19 28.61 19.83
N LYS A 223 3.91 29.57 19.24
CA LYS A 223 4.59 29.36 17.95
C LYS A 223 5.65 28.27 17.99
N LEU A 224 6.46 28.24 19.06
CA LEU A 224 7.49 27.23 19.22
C LEU A 224 6.89 25.86 19.51
N TYR A 225 5.84 25.82 20.29
CA TYR A 225 5.12 24.59 20.62
C TYR A 225 4.48 23.99 19.35
N ASP A 226 3.76 24.78 18.58
CA ASP A 226 3.11 24.33 17.34
C ASP A 226 4.11 23.73 16.35
N VAL A 227 5.28 24.35 16.25
CA VAL A 227 6.36 23.85 15.41
C VAL A 227 6.87 22.49 15.91
N ILE A 228 7.14 22.39 17.21
CA ILE A 228 7.61 21.15 17.81
C ILE A 228 6.55 20.06 17.67
N TYR A 229 5.28 20.40 17.89
CA TYR A 229 4.16 19.50 17.70
C TYR A 229 4.12 18.94 16.26
N HIS A 230 4.28 19.80 15.25
CA HIS A 230 4.33 19.36 13.85
C HIS A 230 5.54 18.50 13.50
N VAL A 231 6.70 18.72 14.12
CA VAL A 231 7.86 17.82 13.93
C VAL A 231 7.57 16.44 14.49
N PHE A 232 6.90 16.37 15.64
CA PHE A 232 6.49 15.10 16.23
C PHE A 232 5.35 14.44 15.45
N ASP A 233 4.41 15.22 14.93
CA ASP A 233 3.35 14.72 14.08
C ASP A 233 3.94 14.07 12.82
N ASP A 234 4.94 14.70 12.19
CA ASP A 234 5.69 14.11 11.08
C ASP A 234 6.38 12.78 11.48
N LEU A 235 6.90 12.66 12.71
CA LEU A 235 7.50 11.42 13.23
C LEU A 235 6.48 10.29 13.48
N THR A 236 5.26 10.64 13.85
CA THR A 236 4.18 9.66 14.11
C THR A 236 3.53 9.17 12.83
N HIS A 237 3.77 9.87 11.71
CA HIS A 237 3.28 9.43 10.43
C HIS A 237 4.01 8.14 10.01
N PRO A 238 3.29 7.13 9.53
CA PRO A 238 3.92 5.93 8.99
C PRO A 238 4.84 6.32 7.84
N ASP A 239 6.03 5.76 7.81
CA ASP A 239 6.92 5.90 6.66
C ASP A 239 6.24 5.30 5.43
N ILE A 240 5.79 6.18 4.54
CA ILE A 240 5.15 5.77 3.29
C ILE A 240 6.18 5.85 2.18
N ASN A 241 6.54 4.70 1.63
CA ASN A 241 7.39 4.63 0.45
C ASN A 241 6.60 4.08 -0.74
N VAL A 242 6.47 4.89 -1.80
CA VAL A 242 5.77 4.52 -3.03
C VAL A 242 6.78 4.41 -4.16
N VAL A 243 6.98 3.22 -4.69
CA VAL A 243 7.90 2.92 -5.79
C VAL A 243 7.17 2.57 -7.07
N GLY A 244 7.75 2.92 -8.21
CA GLY A 244 7.20 2.56 -9.52
C GLY A 244 5.93 3.32 -9.91
N ARG A 245 5.70 4.55 -9.42
CA ARG A 245 4.52 5.37 -9.78
C ARG A 245 4.32 5.50 -11.28
N THR A 246 5.41 5.64 -12.05
CA THR A 246 5.37 5.76 -13.51
C THR A 246 4.94 4.49 -14.22
N LYS A 247 4.92 3.32 -13.54
CA LYS A 247 4.49 2.04 -14.11
C LYS A 247 3.02 2.06 -14.58
N PHE A 248 2.19 2.94 -14.02
CA PHE A 248 0.83 3.14 -14.54
C PHE A 248 0.81 3.64 -15.99
N LEU A 249 1.81 4.43 -16.41
CA LEU A 249 1.92 4.92 -17.79
C LEU A 249 2.19 3.78 -18.80
N GLU A 250 2.73 2.67 -18.35
CA GLU A 250 2.99 1.49 -19.18
C GLU A 250 1.73 0.64 -19.41
N GLN A 251 0.65 0.90 -18.64
CA GLN A 251 -0.57 0.12 -18.69
C GLN A 251 -1.59 0.74 -19.65
N PRO A 252 -2.14 -0.02 -20.61
CA PRO A 252 -3.06 0.52 -21.63
C PRO A 252 -4.36 1.11 -21.06
N GLU A 253 -4.78 0.71 -19.85
CA GLU A 253 -5.97 1.23 -19.17
C GLU A 253 -5.81 2.68 -18.73
N PHE A 254 -4.56 3.13 -18.58
CA PHE A 254 -4.21 4.47 -18.10
C PHE A 254 -3.64 5.34 -19.24
N GLY A 255 -4.04 5.10 -20.48
CA GLY A 255 -3.63 5.90 -21.64
C GLY A 255 -4.16 7.35 -21.64
N ASN A 256 -5.07 7.72 -20.72
CA ASN A 256 -5.57 9.08 -20.56
C ASN A 256 -4.76 9.82 -19.48
N ILE A 257 -4.14 10.94 -19.87
CA ILE A 257 -3.27 11.75 -18.99
C ILE A 257 -4.03 12.28 -17.78
N ASP A 258 -5.29 12.71 -17.93
CA ASP A 258 -6.07 13.26 -16.81
C ASP A 258 -6.40 12.18 -15.78
N LYS A 259 -6.65 10.95 -16.23
CA LYS A 259 -6.85 9.80 -15.35
C LYS A 259 -5.58 9.47 -14.56
N VAL A 260 -4.43 9.50 -15.20
CA VAL A 260 -3.13 9.26 -14.56
C VAL A 260 -2.80 10.35 -13.54
N LYS A 261 -3.05 11.63 -13.88
CA LYS A 261 -2.88 12.75 -12.93
C LYS A 261 -3.76 12.58 -11.69
N GLY A 262 -5.04 12.21 -11.89
CA GLY A 262 -5.95 11.93 -10.77
C GLY A 262 -5.47 10.78 -9.89
N LEU A 263 -4.92 9.72 -10.49
CA LEU A 263 -4.36 8.60 -9.75
C LEU A 263 -3.09 9.00 -8.98
N PHE A 264 -2.19 9.78 -9.60
CA PHE A 264 -0.99 10.27 -8.92
C PHE A 264 -1.33 11.17 -7.73
N ALA A 265 -2.30 12.09 -7.89
CA ALA A 265 -2.77 12.91 -6.79
C ALA A 265 -3.28 12.08 -5.60
N LYS A 266 -3.97 10.97 -5.88
CA LYS A 266 -4.44 10.03 -4.84
C LYS A 266 -3.30 9.22 -4.21
N LEU A 267 -2.25 8.89 -4.96
CA LEU A 267 -1.06 8.21 -4.44
C LEU A 267 -0.13 9.18 -3.66
N ASP A 268 -0.27 10.48 -3.87
CA ASP A 268 0.42 11.51 -3.10
C ASP A 268 -0.37 11.90 -1.83
N ASP A 269 -1.65 11.55 -1.76
CA ASP A 269 -2.50 11.76 -0.59
C ASP A 269 -2.15 10.71 0.50
N GLN A 270 -1.44 11.18 1.50
CA GLN A 270 -0.98 10.32 2.60
C GLN A 270 -2.15 9.69 3.37
N ASP A 271 -3.26 10.38 3.51
CA ASP A 271 -4.41 9.88 4.26
C ASP A 271 -5.11 8.75 3.51
N LEU A 272 -5.25 8.87 2.18
CA LEU A 272 -5.73 7.80 1.32
C LEU A 272 -4.81 6.56 1.34
N ILE A 273 -3.51 6.77 1.33
CA ILE A 273 -2.54 5.66 1.38
C ILE A 273 -2.55 4.98 2.76
N LYS A 274 -2.77 5.73 3.85
CA LYS A 274 -2.94 5.14 5.19
C LYS A 274 -4.14 4.19 5.28
N GLU A 275 -5.21 4.41 4.49
CA GLU A 275 -6.36 3.49 4.41
C GLU A 275 -6.01 2.12 3.82
N ILE A 276 -4.88 2.00 3.11
CA ILE A 276 -4.35 0.70 2.66
C ILE A 276 -3.88 -0.15 3.85
N LYS A 277 -3.66 0.46 5.02
CA LYS A 277 -3.20 -0.22 6.23
C LYS A 277 -4.06 -1.45 6.53
N GLN A 278 -3.40 -2.54 6.83
CA GLN A 278 -4.09 -3.79 7.11
C GLN A 278 -4.61 -3.81 8.55
N ASP A 279 -5.87 -4.20 8.72
CA ASP A 279 -6.43 -4.58 10.02
C ASP A 279 -5.94 -5.99 10.38
N ASN A 280 -4.90 -6.10 11.19
CA ASN A 280 -4.46 -7.30 11.97
C ASN A 280 -4.58 -8.70 11.33
N SER A 281 -4.80 -8.84 10.03
CA SER A 281 -4.82 -10.15 9.37
C SER A 281 -3.46 -10.47 8.75
N ASN A 282 -2.92 -11.63 9.07
CA ASN A 282 -1.66 -12.15 8.50
C ASN A 282 -1.83 -12.65 7.05
N ASN A 283 -2.99 -12.48 6.45
CA ASN A 283 -3.31 -13.01 5.13
C ASN A 283 -3.12 -11.96 4.04
N ILE A 284 -2.86 -12.43 2.83
CA ILE A 284 -2.88 -11.56 1.64
C ILE A 284 -4.34 -11.18 1.35
N GLU A 285 -4.60 -9.90 1.22
CA GLU A 285 -5.90 -9.33 0.88
C GLU A 285 -5.86 -8.71 -0.51
N VAL A 286 -6.95 -8.89 -1.26
CA VAL A 286 -7.10 -8.39 -2.62
C VAL A 286 -8.35 -7.51 -2.70
N TYR A 287 -8.19 -6.26 -3.14
CA TYR A 287 -9.26 -5.28 -3.32
C TYR A 287 -9.34 -4.88 -4.78
N ILE A 288 -10.42 -5.26 -5.47
CA ILE A 288 -10.58 -5.10 -6.92
C ILE A 288 -11.53 -3.95 -7.22
N GLY A 289 -11.09 -2.97 -7.99
CA GLY A 289 -11.93 -1.88 -8.47
C GLY A 289 -12.60 -1.12 -7.32
N SER A 290 -13.93 -1.04 -7.30
CA SER A 290 -14.70 -0.31 -6.29
C SER A 290 -14.59 -0.86 -4.85
N GLU A 291 -13.84 -1.93 -4.63
CA GLU A 291 -13.55 -2.45 -3.29
C GLU A 291 -12.41 -1.69 -2.61
N ASN A 292 -11.61 -0.95 -3.36
CA ASN A 292 -10.58 -0.05 -2.85
C ASN A 292 -11.02 1.42 -2.95
N ASN A 293 -10.41 2.28 -2.13
CA ASN A 293 -10.73 3.71 -2.10
C ASN A 293 -9.87 4.55 -3.06
N ILE A 294 -8.89 3.91 -3.75
CA ILE A 294 -7.97 4.62 -4.63
C ILE A 294 -8.65 4.90 -5.97
N ASP A 295 -9.04 3.86 -6.72
CA ASP A 295 -9.68 4.02 -8.02
C ASP A 295 -10.43 2.76 -8.46
N SER A 296 -11.56 2.93 -9.16
CA SER A 296 -12.38 1.82 -9.66
C SER A 296 -11.70 0.97 -10.74
N ASP A 297 -10.62 1.43 -11.36
CA ASP A 297 -9.89 0.69 -12.40
C ASP A 297 -8.60 0.05 -11.90
N VAL A 298 -8.27 0.23 -10.63
CA VAL A 298 -7.12 -0.41 -10.01
C VAL A 298 -7.50 -1.57 -9.10
N THR A 299 -6.53 -2.41 -8.84
CA THR A 299 -6.55 -3.44 -7.80
C THR A 299 -5.42 -3.17 -6.83
N VAL A 300 -5.70 -3.36 -5.55
CA VAL A 300 -4.72 -3.33 -4.45
C VAL A 300 -4.58 -4.73 -3.89
N ILE A 301 -3.37 -5.27 -3.89
CA ILE A 301 -3.04 -6.53 -3.20
C ILE A 301 -2.08 -6.18 -2.08
N LYS A 302 -2.46 -6.49 -0.85
CA LYS A 302 -1.68 -6.11 0.34
C LYS A 302 -1.52 -7.26 1.32
N THR A 303 -0.47 -7.18 2.13
CA THR A 303 -0.25 -8.06 3.28
C THR A 303 0.50 -7.31 4.38
N GLY A 304 0.19 -7.61 5.63
CA GLY A 304 0.98 -7.14 6.76
C GLY A 304 2.24 -7.97 6.93
N PHE A 305 3.25 -7.38 7.52
CA PHE A 305 4.43 -8.08 8.03
C PHE A 305 4.70 -7.65 9.47
N LYS A 306 5.30 -8.54 10.24
CA LYS A 306 5.68 -8.28 11.62
C LYS A 306 7.01 -8.94 11.94
N THR A 307 7.96 -8.14 12.40
CA THR A 307 9.26 -8.58 12.91
C THR A 307 9.37 -8.28 14.39
N LYS A 308 10.52 -8.54 15.01
CA LYS A 308 10.76 -8.16 16.42
C LYS A 308 10.77 -6.65 16.65
N ASN A 309 11.17 -5.87 15.64
CA ASN A 309 11.42 -4.44 15.77
C ASN A 309 10.50 -3.57 14.92
N GLU A 310 9.88 -4.13 13.90
CA GLU A 310 9.10 -3.38 12.91
C GLU A 310 7.84 -4.16 12.52
N GLU A 311 6.76 -3.44 12.31
CA GLU A 311 5.55 -3.96 11.69
C GLU A 311 5.08 -2.98 10.60
N GLY A 312 4.45 -3.50 9.58
CA GLY A 312 3.99 -2.67 8.49
C GLY A 312 3.10 -3.41 7.51
N THR A 313 2.77 -2.73 6.43
CA THR A 313 2.00 -3.27 5.31
C THR A 313 2.77 -3.06 4.02
N ILE A 314 2.86 -4.10 3.23
CA ILE A 314 3.34 -4.03 1.85
C ILE A 314 2.16 -4.23 0.90
N ALA A 315 2.11 -3.42 -0.15
CA ALA A 315 1.02 -3.48 -1.13
C ALA A 315 1.54 -3.30 -2.55
N ILE A 316 0.85 -3.93 -3.49
CA ILE A 316 1.04 -3.73 -4.92
C ILE A 316 -0.26 -3.19 -5.50
N ILE A 317 -0.15 -2.11 -6.26
CA ILE A 317 -1.25 -1.42 -6.91
C ILE A 317 -1.06 -1.51 -8.42
N GLY A 318 -2.04 -2.04 -9.10
CA GLY A 318 -2.02 -2.20 -10.57
C GLY A 318 -3.41 -2.20 -11.18
N PRO A 319 -3.54 -2.39 -12.50
CA PRO A 319 -4.85 -2.45 -13.16
C PRO A 319 -5.67 -3.66 -12.71
N LYS A 320 -6.99 -3.65 -12.88
CA LYS A 320 -7.85 -4.82 -12.57
C LYS A 320 -7.39 -6.12 -13.23
N ARG A 321 -6.71 -6.06 -14.37
CA ARG A 321 -6.16 -7.21 -15.08
C ARG A 321 -4.74 -7.60 -14.66
N MET A 322 -4.36 -7.37 -13.41
CA MET A 322 -3.01 -7.73 -12.96
C MET A 322 -2.79 -9.25 -12.85
N GLU A 323 -1.52 -9.66 -12.82
CA GLU A 323 -1.11 -11.05 -12.63
C GLU A 323 -1.25 -11.46 -11.16
N TYR A 324 -2.50 -11.64 -10.69
CA TYR A 324 -2.82 -11.92 -9.28
C TYR A 324 -1.95 -13.00 -8.65
N GLU A 325 -1.83 -14.14 -9.34
CA GLU A 325 -1.08 -15.30 -8.87
C GLU A 325 0.40 -14.98 -8.62
N ARG A 326 1.02 -14.25 -9.56
CA ARG A 326 2.42 -13.85 -9.46
C ARG A 326 2.64 -12.83 -8.34
N VAL A 327 1.80 -11.79 -8.29
CA VAL A 327 1.90 -10.73 -7.28
C VAL A 327 1.70 -11.28 -5.88
N MET A 328 0.69 -12.13 -5.66
CA MET A 328 0.45 -12.75 -4.36
C MET A 328 1.64 -13.63 -3.95
N GLY A 329 2.19 -14.43 -4.87
CA GLY A 329 3.36 -15.25 -4.58
C GLY A 329 4.62 -14.44 -4.23
N LEU A 330 4.83 -13.29 -4.89
CA LEU A 330 5.93 -12.38 -4.59
C LEU A 330 5.78 -11.73 -3.21
N LEU A 331 4.58 -11.26 -2.87
CA LEU A 331 4.31 -10.66 -1.56
C LEU A 331 4.44 -11.68 -0.42
N GLU A 332 3.92 -12.91 -0.60
CA GLU A 332 4.07 -13.99 0.36
C GLU A 332 5.54 -14.33 0.59
N PHE A 333 6.33 -14.43 -0.48
CA PHE A 333 7.75 -14.72 -0.38
C PHE A 333 8.53 -13.63 0.36
N ILE A 334 8.27 -12.35 0.07
CA ILE A 334 8.89 -11.22 0.77
C ILE A 334 8.53 -11.27 2.26
N LYS A 335 7.25 -11.42 2.59
CA LYS A 335 6.76 -11.51 3.95
C LYS A 335 7.45 -12.63 4.72
N ASP A 336 7.43 -13.86 4.19
CA ASP A 336 8.03 -15.04 4.83
C ASP A 336 9.52 -14.89 5.13
N ASN A 337 10.25 -14.14 4.30
CA ASN A 337 11.69 -13.89 4.50
C ASN A 337 11.99 -12.71 5.42
N ILE A 338 11.06 -11.74 5.54
CA ILE A 338 11.17 -10.62 6.47
C ILE A 338 10.85 -11.08 7.91
N GLU A 339 9.86 -11.94 8.09
CA GLU A 339 9.39 -12.39 9.40
C GLU A 339 10.29 -13.48 10.06
N ARG A 340 11.27 -13.99 9.34
CA ARG A 340 12.27 -14.97 9.86
C ARG A 340 13.37 -14.28 10.62
#